data_8e97e62ea46f57bfb63714610c2f4820
#
_entry.id   8e97e62ea46f57bfb63714610c2f4820
#
_cell.length_a   1.000
_cell.length_b   1.000
_cell.length_c   1.000
_cell.angle_alpha   90.00
_cell.angle_beta   90.00
_cell.angle_gamma   90.00
#
_symmetry.space_group_name_H-M   'P 1'
#
loop_
_entity.id
_entity.type
_entity.pdbx_description
1 polymer ?
#
loop_
_entity_poly.entity_id
_entity_poly.type
_entity_poly.pdbx_seq_one_letter_code
_entity_poly.pdbx_strand_id
1 'polypeptide(L)'
;MVRHGSARRCRFDEGQIVPVAALVLAIVMLVGLLMVRLGLQVDERARAQSAADAAALAGATEGEDVAGSVTEANGAVLESFVVRGSEVEVVVRLGDERATARARRHW
;
A
#
# COMPACT_ATOMS: atom_id res chain seq x y z
N MET A 1 -50.88 -22.20 10.73
CA MET A 1 -50.40 -22.16 10.79
C MET A 1 -49.93 -22.17 10.51
N VAL A 2 -49.84 -21.96 10.46
CA VAL A 2 -49.27 -21.85 10.32
C VAL A 2 -48.71 -21.88 9.99
N ARG A 3 -48.47 -21.59 10.09
CA ARG A 3 -47.94 -21.51 9.82
C ARG A 3 -47.51 -21.35 9.49
N HIS A 4 -47.56 -20.98 9.69
CA HIS A 4 -47.15 -20.67 9.33
C HIS A 4 -46.99 -20.24 8.96
N GLY A 5 -47.65 -20.19 9.27
CA GLY A 5 -47.65 -19.66 8.99
C GLY A 5 -47.21 -18.97 8.49
N SER A 6 -47.11 -18.36 8.64
CA SER A 6 -46.42 -17.49 7.97
C SER A 6 -45.19 -17.91 7.41
N ALA A 7 -44.70 -18.74 7.77
CA ALA A 7 -43.47 -19.10 7.22
C ALA A 7 -43.56 -19.54 5.84
N ARG A 8 -44.69 -19.89 5.40
CA ARG A 8 -44.81 -20.40 4.18
C ARG A 8 -44.72 -19.47 3.15
N ARG A 9 -45.23 -18.40 3.29
CA ARG A 9 -45.12 -17.47 2.31
C ARG A 9 -43.73 -17.04 2.20
N CYS A 10 -43.03 -17.05 3.23
CA CYS A 10 -41.63 -16.73 3.20
C CYS A 10 -40.86 -17.68 2.34
N ARG A 11 -41.35 -18.89 2.20
CA ARG A 11 -40.67 -19.84 1.40
C ARG A 11 -40.68 -19.44 -0.03
N PHE A 12 -41.73 -18.87 -0.52
CA PHE A 12 -41.80 -18.38 -1.86
C PHE A 12 -40.84 -17.22 -2.04
N ASP A 13 -40.79 -16.34 -1.04
CA ASP A 13 -39.86 -15.22 -1.09
C ASP A 13 -38.43 -15.69 -1.01
N GLU A 14 -38.18 -16.76 -0.28
CA GLU A 14 -36.84 -17.29 -0.19
C GLU A 14 -36.29 -17.70 -1.54
N GLY A 15 -37.10 -18.19 -2.42
CA GLY A 15 -36.67 -18.57 -3.75
C GLY A 15 -36.13 -17.41 -4.55
N GLN A 16 -36.58 -16.17 -4.24
CA GLN A 16 -36.08 -14.98 -4.90
C GLN A 16 -34.99 -14.27 -4.13
N ILE A 17 -35.08 -14.32 -2.79
CA ILE A 17 -34.14 -13.63 -1.93
C ILE A 17 -32.76 -14.25 -1.96
N VAL A 18 -32.67 -15.58 -2.05
CA VAL A 18 -31.38 -16.26 -2.03
C VAL A 18 -30.47 -15.83 -3.17
N PRO A 19 -30.90 -15.78 -4.44
CA PRO A 19 -30.04 -15.29 -5.52
C PRO A 19 -29.62 -13.84 -5.33
N VAL A 20 -30.53 -12.98 -4.85
CA VAL A 20 -30.23 -11.58 -4.62
C VAL A 20 -29.24 -11.44 -3.48
N ALA A 21 -29.42 -12.20 -2.40
CA ALA A 21 -28.49 -12.17 -1.27
C ALA A 21 -27.10 -12.64 -1.69
N ALA A 22 -27.03 -13.68 -2.52
CA ALA A 22 -25.75 -14.18 -3.01
C ALA A 22 -25.04 -13.13 -3.86
N LEU A 23 -25.79 -12.42 -4.69
CA LEU A 23 -25.23 -11.37 -5.54
C LEU A 23 -24.71 -10.22 -4.69
N VAL A 24 -25.47 -9.78 -3.71
CA VAL A 24 -25.04 -8.70 -2.83
C VAL A 24 -23.78 -9.09 -2.07
N LEU A 25 -23.75 -10.31 -1.56
CA LEU A 25 -22.57 -10.79 -0.84
C LEU A 25 -21.34 -10.83 -1.75
N ALA A 26 -21.51 -11.29 -2.98
CA ALA A 26 -20.43 -11.33 -3.94
C ALA A 26 -19.87 -9.93 -4.23
N ILE A 27 -20.75 -8.95 -4.38
CA ILE A 27 -20.35 -7.57 -4.62
C ILE A 27 -19.60 -7.01 -3.41
N VAL A 28 -20.10 -7.27 -2.22
CA VAL A 28 -19.45 -6.79 -0.99
C VAL A 28 -18.05 -7.39 -0.86
N MET A 29 -17.93 -8.67 -1.14
CA MET A 29 -16.61 -9.33 -1.07
C MET A 29 -15.65 -8.78 -2.11
N LEU A 30 -16.14 -8.51 -3.32
CA LEU A 30 -15.31 -7.95 -4.38
C LEU A 30 -14.81 -6.55 -4.01
N VAL A 31 -15.71 -5.71 -3.51
CA VAL A 31 -15.35 -4.36 -3.09
C VAL A 31 -14.34 -4.41 -1.94
N GLY A 32 -14.54 -5.31 -0.98
CA GLY A 32 -13.61 -5.48 0.13
C GLY A 32 -12.22 -5.89 -0.34
N LEU A 33 -12.17 -6.81 -1.30
CA LEU A 33 -10.90 -7.26 -1.86
C LEU A 33 -10.18 -6.12 -2.58
N LEU A 34 -10.93 -5.31 -3.34
CA LEU A 34 -10.35 -4.16 -4.02
C LEU A 34 -9.78 -3.14 -3.03
N MET A 35 -10.49 -2.92 -1.93
CA MET A 35 -10.01 -1.99 -0.90
C MET A 35 -8.72 -2.49 -0.25
N VAL A 36 -8.63 -3.78 0.00
CA VAL A 36 -7.41 -4.36 0.56
C VAL A 36 -6.25 -4.17 -0.40
N ARG A 37 -6.45 -4.40 -1.69
CA ARG A 37 -5.38 -4.23 -2.67
C ARG A 37 -4.92 -2.78 -2.76
N LEU A 38 -5.86 -1.83 -2.76
CA LEU A 38 -5.51 -0.42 -2.77
C LEU A 38 -4.76 -0.02 -1.51
N GLY A 39 -5.18 -0.54 -0.35
CA GLY A 39 -4.51 -0.28 0.90
C GLY A 39 -3.09 -0.79 0.92
N LEU A 40 -2.84 -1.97 0.35
CA LEU A 40 -1.50 -2.52 0.27
C LEU A 40 -0.60 -1.67 -0.64
N GLN A 41 -1.14 -1.17 -1.75
CA GLN A 41 -0.36 -0.31 -2.65
C GLN A 41 0.01 1.01 -1.97
N VAL A 42 -0.93 1.60 -1.23
CA VAL A 42 -0.65 2.82 -0.49
C VAL A 42 0.41 2.57 0.56
N ASP A 43 0.35 1.42 1.25
CA ASP A 43 1.34 1.07 2.26
C ASP A 43 2.73 0.93 1.65
N GLU A 44 2.86 0.24 0.52
CA GLU A 44 4.15 0.10 -0.15
C GLU A 44 4.71 1.45 -0.59
N ARG A 45 3.85 2.31 -1.11
CA ARG A 45 4.28 3.64 -1.54
C ARG A 45 4.75 4.47 -0.35
N ALA A 46 4.01 4.43 0.75
CA ALA A 46 4.40 5.15 1.96
C ALA A 46 5.71 4.64 2.52
N ARG A 47 5.91 3.33 2.50
CA ARG A 47 7.15 2.73 2.97
C ARG A 47 8.32 3.07 2.07
N ALA A 48 8.09 3.08 0.75
CA ALA A 48 9.12 3.48 -0.19
C ALA A 48 9.51 4.94 0.03
N GLN A 49 8.54 5.82 0.26
CA GLN A 49 8.81 7.22 0.52
C GLN A 49 9.55 7.40 1.84
N SER A 50 9.17 6.67 2.88
CA SER A 50 9.87 6.71 4.16
C SER A 50 11.32 6.25 4.01
N ALA A 51 11.54 5.18 3.24
CA ALA A 51 12.89 4.69 3.00
C ALA A 51 13.71 5.72 2.22
N ALA A 52 13.09 6.38 1.23
CA ALA A 52 13.77 7.41 0.46
C ALA A 52 14.14 8.61 1.33
N ASP A 53 13.21 9.05 2.18
CA ASP A 53 13.46 10.18 3.07
C ASP A 53 14.59 9.88 4.05
N ALA A 54 14.58 8.68 4.62
CA ALA A 54 15.64 8.26 5.55
C ALA A 54 16.99 8.15 4.83
N ALA A 55 16.99 7.61 3.62
CA ALA A 55 18.22 7.47 2.84
C ALA A 55 18.76 8.83 2.44
N ALA A 56 17.90 9.76 2.04
CA ALA A 56 18.31 11.11 1.66
C ALA A 56 18.94 11.83 2.85
N LEU A 57 18.30 11.73 4.01
CA LEU A 57 18.82 12.35 5.21
C LEU A 57 20.17 11.77 5.63
N ALA A 58 20.25 10.44 5.63
CA ALA A 58 21.50 9.76 6.00
C ALA A 58 22.61 10.08 4.98
N GLY A 59 22.28 10.07 3.70
CA GLY A 59 23.24 10.37 2.64
C GLY A 59 23.70 11.81 2.67
N ALA A 60 22.80 12.73 2.96
CA ALA A 60 23.14 14.15 3.06
C ALA A 60 24.07 14.41 4.24
N THR A 61 23.98 13.59 5.27
CA THR A 61 24.78 13.76 6.48
C THR A 61 26.09 12.97 6.40
N GLU A 62 26.05 11.73 5.89
CA GLU A 62 27.19 10.82 6.00
C GLU A 62 27.59 10.14 4.69
N GLY A 63 26.91 10.45 3.58
CA GLY A 63 27.31 9.97 2.27
C GLY A 63 26.57 8.75 1.77
N GLU A 64 26.96 8.31 0.58
CA GLU A 64 26.23 7.28 -0.15
C GLU A 64 26.22 5.92 0.55
N ASP A 65 27.33 5.54 1.15
CA ASP A 65 27.42 4.22 1.80
C ASP A 65 26.40 4.08 2.93
N VAL A 66 26.26 5.14 3.72
CA VAL A 66 25.28 5.13 4.81
C VAL A 66 23.87 5.18 4.25
N ALA A 67 23.64 5.94 3.17
CA ALA A 67 22.34 5.97 2.50
C ALA A 67 21.95 4.56 2.05
N GLY A 68 22.88 3.81 1.47
CA GLY A 68 22.63 2.44 1.05
C GLY A 68 22.30 1.53 2.22
N SER A 69 23.05 1.64 3.31
CA SER A 69 22.80 0.83 4.50
C SER A 69 21.43 1.11 5.11
N VAL A 70 21.03 2.38 5.17
CA VAL A 70 19.73 2.77 5.70
C VAL A 70 18.62 2.25 4.81
N THR A 71 18.81 2.32 3.49
CA THR A 71 17.83 1.83 2.53
C THR A 71 17.62 0.33 2.72
N GLU A 72 18.70 -0.43 2.83
CA GLU A 72 18.62 -1.88 3.03
C GLU A 72 17.95 -2.23 4.35
N ALA A 73 18.26 -1.47 5.41
CA ALA A 73 17.65 -1.69 6.71
C ALA A 73 16.13 -1.50 6.67
N ASN A 74 15.65 -0.71 5.71
CA ASN A 74 14.22 -0.48 5.52
C ASN A 74 13.60 -1.43 4.48
N GLY A 75 14.34 -2.44 4.04
CA GLY A 75 13.82 -3.43 3.11
C GLY A 75 13.71 -2.93 1.69
N ALA A 76 14.43 -1.87 1.34
CA ALA A 76 14.37 -1.26 0.01
C ALA A 76 15.74 -1.32 -0.67
N VAL A 77 15.79 -0.92 -1.92
CA VAL A 77 17.00 -0.89 -2.72
C VAL A 77 17.28 0.54 -3.12
N LEU A 78 18.52 1.00 -2.91
CA LEU A 78 18.95 2.32 -3.35
C LEU A 78 19.30 2.23 -4.84
N GLU A 79 18.49 2.88 -5.68
CA GLU A 79 18.70 2.83 -7.12
C GLU A 79 19.59 3.93 -7.63
N SER A 80 19.55 5.10 -7.02
CA SER A 80 20.44 6.17 -7.41
C SER A 80 20.73 7.10 -6.24
N PHE A 81 21.90 7.69 -6.27
CA PHE A 81 22.38 8.66 -5.29
C PHE A 81 23.12 9.71 -6.07
N VAL A 82 22.58 10.91 -6.14
CA VAL A 82 23.13 11.99 -6.94
C VAL A 82 23.31 13.22 -6.07
N VAL A 83 24.51 13.79 -6.13
CA VAL A 83 24.80 15.05 -5.45
C VAL A 83 24.64 16.18 -6.47
N ARG A 84 23.79 17.13 -6.16
CA ARG A 84 23.58 18.30 -7.03
C ARG A 84 23.77 19.55 -6.22
N GLY A 85 24.96 20.15 -6.34
CA GLY A 85 25.27 21.33 -5.56
C GLY A 85 25.22 21.05 -4.08
N SER A 86 24.30 21.68 -3.37
CA SER A 86 24.17 21.50 -1.93
C SER A 86 23.11 20.48 -1.56
N GLU A 87 22.54 19.79 -2.55
CA GLU A 87 21.49 18.82 -2.32
C GLU A 87 21.91 17.41 -2.72
N VAL A 88 21.33 16.44 -2.02
CA VAL A 88 21.47 15.03 -2.36
C VAL A 88 20.09 14.54 -2.77
N GLU A 89 20.02 13.86 -3.92
CA GLU A 89 18.80 13.26 -4.39
C GLU A 89 18.98 11.75 -4.42
N VAL A 90 18.04 11.03 -3.81
CA VAL A 90 18.07 9.58 -3.81
C VAL A 90 16.80 9.04 -4.43
N VAL A 91 16.92 7.91 -5.11
CA VAL A 91 15.79 7.14 -5.61
C VAL A 91 15.89 5.76 -4.99
N VAL A 92 14.83 5.33 -4.32
CA VAL A 92 14.79 3.99 -3.75
C VAL A 92 13.62 3.23 -4.34
N ARG A 93 13.75 1.92 -4.35
CA ARG A 93 12.70 1.03 -4.80
C ARG A 93 12.35 0.05 -3.70
N LEU A 94 11.07 -0.11 -3.45
CA LEU A 94 10.55 -1.10 -2.51
C LEU A 94 9.47 -1.88 -3.25
N GLY A 95 9.76 -3.13 -3.57
CA GLY A 95 8.87 -3.91 -4.43
C GLY A 95 8.77 -3.26 -5.79
N ASP A 96 7.56 -2.90 -6.18
CA ASP A 96 7.29 -2.25 -7.45
C ASP A 96 7.19 -0.72 -7.33
N GLU A 97 7.35 -0.19 -6.12
CA GLU A 97 7.22 1.24 -5.89
C GLU A 97 8.56 1.92 -5.81
N ARG A 98 8.66 3.05 -6.49
CA ARG A 98 9.84 3.91 -6.42
C ARG A 98 9.50 5.20 -5.73
N ALA A 99 10.44 5.74 -4.99
CA ALA A 99 10.27 7.02 -4.32
C ALA A 99 11.57 7.82 -4.45
N THR A 100 11.40 9.12 -4.55
CA THR A 100 12.53 10.04 -4.65
C THR A 100 12.48 10.98 -3.46
N ALA A 101 13.64 11.26 -2.88
CA ALA A 101 13.74 12.21 -1.79
C ALA A 101 14.99 13.06 -1.97
N ARG A 102 14.96 14.24 -1.40
CA ARG A 102 16.08 15.19 -1.45
C ARG A 102 16.37 15.70 -0.07
N ALA A 103 17.63 15.93 0.20
CA ALA A 103 18.04 16.51 1.46
C ALA A 103 19.24 17.40 1.22
N ARG A 104 19.41 18.40 2.10
CA ARG A 104 20.54 19.30 1.98
C ARG A 104 21.78 18.60 2.48
N ARG A 105 22.84 18.69 1.67
CA ARG A 105 24.11 18.09 2.02
C ARG A 105 24.76 18.85 3.15
N HIS A 106 25.30 18.14 4.12
CA HIS A 106 25.99 18.72 5.28
C HIS A 106 27.47 18.41 5.32
N TRP A 107 28.02 17.95 4.19
CA TRP A 107 29.45 17.63 4.08
C TRP A 107 30.03 18.19 2.80
#